data_0ad634248ba14aaab5391dec50206288
#
_entry.id   0ad634248ba14aaab5391dec50206288
#
_cell.length_a   1.000
_cell.length_b   1.000
_cell.length_c   1.000
_cell.angle_alpha   90.00
_cell.angle_beta   90.00
_cell.angle_gamma   90.00
#
_symmetry.space_group_name_H-M   'P 1'
#
loop_
_entity.id
_entity.type
_entity.pdbx_description
1 polymer ?
#
loop_
_entity_poly.entity_id
_entity_poly.type
_entity_poly.pdbx_seq_one_letter_code
_entity_poly.pdbx_strand_id
1 'polypeptide(L)'
;MKENIKGTVKIYQGKPAILSVTAAAACEDGHVSVLQEKEITVSAGMVQEAKSRPLTKEAIQKQMEKLGDTDFSWESLTIETDEASFCPVGVLNELRRTGVQSIKDELLKVWHRESVISAETFKEKAEKTVTDVQCSALIWHASAETKEQFEVLLSQDWISQLTIDSHICEPDEYEKLLQKAHQTGKTCFLYLPKVFRQENEQWYLDHKEIISAAGFDGILASTPEAWLFAQKYLLPGKVSADHSLYSWNTQAAKELSSWGNQYRTLSVELNRKELEASADLTSELIVYGRLPMMVSAQCICKNTIGCKKQPVELTLVDRMRNRFPVKNNCRECYNVIYN
;
A
#
# COMPACT_ATOMS: atom_id res chain seq x y z
N MET A 1 -1.77 -19.05 -10.77
CA MET A 1 -1.74 -18.73 -12.21
C MET A 1 -0.28 -18.87 -12.62
N LYS A 2 0.06 -19.51 -13.74
CA LYS A 2 1.46 -19.63 -14.20
C LYS A 2 1.76 -18.55 -15.22
N GLU A 3 2.98 -18.02 -15.19
CA GLU A 3 3.46 -17.04 -16.16
C GLU A 3 3.83 -17.73 -17.49
N ASN A 4 3.46 -17.12 -18.60
CA ASN A 4 3.75 -17.64 -19.94
C ASN A 4 5.15 -17.22 -20.40
N ILE A 5 5.93 -18.21 -20.86
CA ILE A 5 7.26 -17.99 -21.41
C ILE A 5 7.37 -18.61 -22.80
N LYS A 6 8.23 -18.02 -23.65
CA LYS A 6 8.59 -18.54 -24.97
C LYS A 6 9.98 -19.12 -24.91
N GLY A 7 10.23 -20.21 -25.62
CA GLY A 7 11.54 -20.86 -25.62
C GLY A 7 12.02 -21.29 -27.01
N THR A 8 13.35 -21.22 -27.23
CA THR A 8 14.02 -21.79 -28.39
C THR A 8 15.16 -22.66 -27.93
N VAL A 9 15.10 -23.94 -28.25
CA VAL A 9 16.15 -24.93 -27.94
C VAL A 9 16.95 -25.23 -29.20
N LYS A 10 18.29 -25.14 -29.09
CA LYS A 10 19.22 -25.43 -30.21
C LYS A 10 20.16 -26.58 -29.84
N ILE A 11 20.08 -27.65 -30.58
CA ILE A 11 20.87 -28.89 -30.39
C ILE A 11 21.57 -29.23 -31.68
N TYR A 12 22.86 -28.92 -31.77
CA TYR A 12 23.70 -29.18 -32.97
C TYR A 12 24.97 -29.89 -32.57
N GLN A 13 25.38 -30.88 -33.36
CA GLN A 13 26.63 -31.64 -33.17
C GLN A 13 27.85 -30.73 -33.02
N GLY A 14 28.71 -31.04 -32.04
CA GLY A 14 29.93 -30.29 -31.76
C GLY A 14 29.76 -28.92 -31.14
N LYS A 15 28.50 -28.53 -30.79
CA LYS A 15 28.18 -27.28 -30.11
C LYS A 15 27.57 -27.57 -28.72
N PRO A 16 27.62 -26.63 -27.77
CA PRO A 16 26.86 -26.78 -26.55
C PRO A 16 25.35 -26.74 -26.85
N ALA A 17 24.56 -27.46 -26.05
CA ALA A 17 23.13 -27.34 -26.09
C ALA A 17 22.72 -25.97 -25.55
N ILE A 18 21.84 -25.26 -26.25
CA ILE A 18 21.44 -23.88 -25.93
C ILE A 18 19.93 -23.81 -25.73
N LEU A 19 19.50 -23.05 -24.74
CA LEU A 19 18.09 -22.66 -24.54
C LEU A 19 18.02 -21.14 -24.39
N SER A 20 17.27 -20.49 -25.25
CA SER A 20 16.84 -19.11 -25.09
C SER A 20 15.42 -19.09 -24.53
N VAL A 21 15.18 -18.29 -23.48
CA VAL A 21 13.87 -18.12 -22.83
C VAL A 21 13.51 -16.65 -22.84
N THR A 22 12.30 -16.35 -23.28
CA THR A 22 11.75 -14.98 -23.29
C THR A 22 10.50 -14.92 -22.44
N ALA A 23 10.39 -13.87 -21.61
CA ALA A 23 9.23 -13.57 -20.79
C ALA A 23 8.90 -12.08 -20.81
N ALA A 24 7.63 -11.74 -20.62
CA ALA A 24 7.21 -10.35 -20.42
C ALA A 24 7.48 -9.92 -18.98
N ALA A 25 8.20 -8.81 -18.80
CA ALA A 25 8.45 -8.20 -17.50
C ALA A 25 7.70 -6.86 -17.40
N ALA A 26 7.05 -6.60 -16.27
CA ALA A 26 6.58 -5.26 -15.95
C ALA A 26 7.78 -4.39 -15.57
N CYS A 27 8.03 -3.32 -16.31
CA CYS A 27 9.00 -2.29 -15.95
C CYS A 27 8.24 -1.04 -15.55
N GLU A 28 8.56 -0.48 -14.38
CA GLU A 28 8.08 0.83 -13.98
C GLU A 28 8.99 1.90 -14.61
N ASP A 29 8.47 2.59 -15.62
CA ASP A 29 9.07 3.83 -16.11
C ASP A 29 8.13 4.98 -15.66
N GLY A 30 8.43 5.49 -14.48
CA GLY A 30 7.93 6.76 -13.93
C GLY A 30 6.43 7.00 -13.79
N HIS A 31 5.51 6.06 -13.87
CA HIS A 31 4.04 6.11 -13.66
C HIS A 31 3.22 5.25 -14.65
N VAL A 32 3.87 4.54 -15.56
CA VAL A 32 3.18 3.65 -16.50
C VAL A 32 3.89 2.29 -16.47
N SER A 33 3.16 1.23 -16.14
CA SER A 33 3.66 -0.14 -16.28
C SER A 33 3.81 -0.47 -17.76
N VAL A 34 5.04 -0.50 -18.25
CA VAL A 34 5.36 -0.93 -19.62
C VAL A 34 5.83 -2.38 -19.57
N LEU A 35 5.18 -3.25 -20.34
CA LEU A 35 5.64 -4.62 -20.52
C LEU A 35 6.86 -4.63 -21.46
N GLN A 36 8.02 -5.03 -20.95
CA GLN A 36 9.21 -5.27 -21.73
C GLN A 36 9.47 -6.77 -21.83
N GLU A 37 9.81 -7.25 -23.02
CA GLU A 37 10.28 -8.62 -23.18
C GLU A 37 11.73 -8.74 -22.69
N LYS A 38 11.97 -9.68 -21.76
CA LYS A 38 13.29 -10.06 -21.27
C LYS A 38 13.65 -11.39 -21.88
N GLU A 39 14.84 -11.48 -22.47
CA GLU A 39 15.39 -12.70 -23.04
C GLU A 39 16.66 -13.09 -22.30
N ILE A 40 16.79 -14.37 -21.96
CA ILE A 40 18.00 -14.96 -21.43
C ILE A 40 18.41 -16.17 -22.30
N THR A 41 19.70 -16.42 -22.41
CA THR A 41 20.23 -17.59 -23.09
C THR A 41 21.15 -18.34 -22.16
N VAL A 42 20.90 -19.62 -22.00
CA VAL A 42 21.73 -20.53 -21.21
C VAL A 42 22.28 -21.66 -22.07
N SER A 43 23.42 -22.22 -21.69
CA SER A 43 24.04 -23.36 -22.37
C SER A 43 24.38 -24.46 -21.37
N ALA A 44 24.30 -25.70 -21.82
CA ALA A 44 24.72 -26.86 -21.06
C ALA A 44 25.44 -27.86 -21.98
N GLY A 45 26.20 -28.74 -21.44
CA GLY A 45 26.90 -29.85 -22.06
C GLY A 45 27.15 -29.83 -23.58
N MET A 46 28.22 -30.40 -24.05
CA MET A 46 28.51 -30.52 -25.49
C MET A 46 27.65 -31.63 -26.12
N VAL A 47 27.03 -31.29 -27.25
CA VAL A 47 26.23 -32.21 -28.06
C VAL A 47 27.16 -33.11 -28.88
N GLN A 48 26.96 -34.42 -28.80
CA GLN A 48 27.78 -35.44 -29.46
C GLN A 48 27.09 -35.96 -30.72
N GLU A 49 27.84 -36.64 -31.56
CA GLU A 49 27.28 -37.40 -32.65
C GLU A 49 26.54 -38.65 -32.14
N ALA A 50 25.40 -38.94 -32.70
CA ALA A 50 24.60 -40.11 -32.31
C ALA A 50 25.25 -41.41 -32.85
N LYS A 51 25.77 -42.25 -31.94
CA LYS A 51 26.40 -43.55 -32.33
C LYS A 51 25.37 -44.63 -32.69
N SER A 52 24.14 -44.56 -32.19
CA SER A 52 23.12 -45.59 -32.43
C SER A 52 21.72 -45.04 -32.60
N ARG A 53 21.33 -44.03 -31.80
CA ARG A 53 19.96 -43.47 -31.82
C ARG A 53 20.00 -41.96 -31.67
N PRO A 54 19.72 -41.21 -32.74
CA PRO A 54 19.66 -39.76 -32.67
C PRO A 54 18.53 -39.28 -31.79
N LEU A 55 18.69 -38.07 -31.26
CA LEU A 55 17.69 -37.42 -30.41
C LEU A 55 16.60 -36.78 -31.29
N THR A 56 15.37 -37.19 -31.13
CA THR A 56 14.24 -36.66 -31.93
C THR A 56 13.69 -35.37 -31.30
N LYS A 57 13.05 -34.54 -32.13
CA LYS A 57 12.39 -33.32 -31.68
C LYS A 57 11.36 -33.58 -30.58
N GLU A 58 10.57 -34.65 -30.70
CA GLU A 58 9.57 -35.06 -29.75
C GLU A 58 10.18 -35.43 -28.38
N ALA A 59 11.36 -36.06 -28.40
CA ALA A 59 12.08 -36.41 -27.18
C ALA A 59 12.61 -35.17 -26.44
N ILE A 60 13.11 -34.18 -27.18
CA ILE A 60 13.53 -32.89 -26.64
C ILE A 60 12.32 -32.16 -26.03
N GLN A 61 11.25 -32.06 -26.82
CA GLN A 61 10.02 -31.39 -26.41
C GLN A 61 9.47 -31.97 -25.10
N LYS A 62 9.36 -33.30 -25.03
CA LYS A 62 8.90 -34.01 -23.82
C LYS A 62 9.73 -33.71 -22.56
N GLN A 63 11.04 -33.44 -22.70
CA GLN A 63 11.88 -33.08 -21.57
C GLN A 63 11.73 -31.58 -21.18
N MET A 64 11.59 -30.70 -22.16
CA MET A 64 11.44 -29.26 -21.93
C MET A 64 10.07 -28.89 -21.37
N GLU A 65 9.02 -29.64 -21.73
CA GLU A 65 7.64 -29.42 -21.23
C GLU A 65 7.46 -29.72 -19.73
N LYS A 66 8.43 -30.35 -19.07
CA LYS A 66 8.35 -30.71 -17.65
C LYS A 66 8.55 -29.49 -16.73
N LEU A 67 7.63 -28.54 -16.75
CA LEU A 67 7.61 -27.34 -15.92
C LEU A 67 6.70 -27.48 -14.68
N GLY A 68 6.28 -28.68 -14.31
CA GLY A 68 5.24 -28.92 -13.29
C GLY A 68 5.45 -28.19 -11.97
N ASP A 69 6.67 -28.17 -11.46
CA ASP A 69 7.04 -27.59 -10.15
C ASP A 69 7.47 -26.10 -10.25
N THR A 70 7.22 -25.45 -11.39
CA THR A 70 7.63 -24.05 -11.62
C THR A 70 6.43 -23.13 -11.74
N ASP A 71 6.68 -21.84 -11.57
CA ASP A 71 5.69 -20.77 -11.74
C ASP A 71 5.39 -20.46 -13.22
N PHE A 72 5.98 -21.23 -14.16
CA PHE A 72 5.94 -20.96 -15.60
C PHE A 72 5.21 -22.04 -16.41
N SER A 73 4.71 -21.62 -17.57
CA SER A 73 4.19 -22.50 -18.63
C SER A 73 4.70 -22.03 -20.00
N TRP A 74 4.96 -22.97 -20.91
CA TRP A 74 5.34 -22.60 -22.26
C TRP A 74 4.14 -22.07 -23.04
N GLU A 75 4.24 -20.83 -23.54
CA GLU A 75 3.35 -20.29 -24.57
C GLU A 75 3.72 -20.87 -25.94
N SER A 76 5.04 -20.93 -26.22
CA SER A 76 5.59 -21.54 -27.40
C SER A 76 6.98 -22.12 -27.13
N LEU A 77 7.32 -23.24 -27.76
CA LEU A 77 8.61 -23.87 -27.65
C LEU A 77 9.08 -24.30 -29.05
N THR A 78 10.13 -23.66 -29.56
CA THR A 78 10.73 -23.97 -30.85
C THR A 78 11.96 -24.87 -30.65
N ILE A 79 12.09 -25.92 -31.43
CA ILE A 79 13.21 -26.86 -31.34
C ILE A 79 13.93 -26.90 -32.68
N GLU A 80 15.21 -26.54 -32.64
CA GLU A 80 16.15 -26.56 -33.76
C GLU A 80 17.21 -27.65 -33.51
N THR A 81 17.30 -28.62 -34.39
CA THR A 81 18.29 -29.72 -34.32
C THR A 81 18.67 -30.20 -35.70
N ASP A 82 19.89 -30.75 -35.84
CA ASP A 82 20.40 -31.37 -37.04
C ASP A 82 19.93 -32.84 -37.23
N GLU A 83 19.14 -33.38 -36.29
CA GLU A 83 18.59 -34.76 -36.30
C GLU A 83 19.64 -35.88 -36.31
N ALA A 84 20.95 -35.56 -36.26
CA ALA A 84 22.06 -36.50 -36.18
C ALA A 84 22.72 -36.47 -34.77
N SER A 85 22.28 -35.56 -33.94
CA SER A 85 22.85 -35.29 -32.63
C SER A 85 22.38 -36.24 -31.55
N PHE A 86 23.24 -36.44 -30.54
CA PHE A 86 22.93 -37.07 -29.28
C PHE A 86 23.22 -36.11 -28.13
N CYS A 87 22.24 -35.98 -27.26
CA CYS A 87 22.36 -35.20 -26.01
C CYS A 87 21.77 -36.01 -24.83
N PRO A 88 22.55 -36.25 -23.77
CA PRO A 88 22.03 -36.95 -22.58
C PRO A 88 20.82 -36.25 -22.01
N VAL A 89 19.82 -36.98 -21.54
CA VAL A 89 18.62 -36.43 -20.89
C VAL A 89 18.97 -35.57 -19.68
N GLY A 90 20.05 -35.88 -18.97
CA GLY A 90 20.56 -35.06 -17.85
C GLY A 90 20.89 -33.63 -18.27
N VAL A 91 21.56 -33.47 -19.45
CA VAL A 91 21.92 -32.16 -20.03
C VAL A 91 20.65 -31.36 -20.40
N LEU A 92 19.66 -32.01 -21.00
CA LEU A 92 18.37 -31.35 -21.30
C LEU A 92 17.63 -30.88 -20.04
N ASN A 93 17.67 -31.71 -19.00
CA ASN A 93 17.05 -31.34 -17.71
C ASN A 93 17.80 -30.20 -17.02
N GLU A 94 19.14 -30.20 -17.08
CA GLU A 94 19.95 -29.09 -16.57
C GLU A 94 19.67 -27.81 -17.34
N LEU A 95 19.68 -27.87 -18.67
CA LEU A 95 19.39 -26.75 -19.56
C LEU A 95 18.03 -26.10 -19.24
N ARG A 96 17.01 -26.95 -19.11
CA ARG A 96 15.66 -26.47 -18.70
C ARG A 96 15.66 -25.79 -17.34
N ARG A 97 16.22 -26.45 -16.29
CA ARG A 97 16.25 -25.92 -14.94
C ARG A 97 16.99 -24.59 -14.86
N THR A 98 18.18 -24.53 -15.48
CA THR A 98 19.00 -23.31 -15.51
C THR A 98 18.29 -22.20 -16.27
N GLY A 99 17.68 -22.49 -17.43
CA GLY A 99 16.95 -21.51 -18.21
C GLY A 99 15.76 -20.92 -17.46
N VAL A 100 14.94 -21.78 -16.84
CA VAL A 100 13.78 -21.32 -16.04
C VAL A 100 14.21 -20.54 -14.80
N GLN A 101 15.28 -20.97 -14.12
CA GLN A 101 15.78 -20.23 -12.97
C GLN A 101 16.36 -18.88 -13.37
N SER A 102 17.14 -18.82 -14.45
CA SER A 102 17.74 -17.58 -14.91
C SER A 102 16.71 -16.55 -15.37
N ILE A 103 15.63 -16.96 -16.05
CA ILE A 103 14.56 -16.03 -16.41
C ILE A 103 13.80 -15.56 -15.16
N LYS A 104 13.56 -16.44 -14.18
CA LYS A 104 12.97 -16.06 -12.89
C LYS A 104 13.82 -15.01 -12.17
N ASP A 105 15.11 -15.22 -12.08
CA ASP A 105 16.05 -14.29 -11.45
C ASP A 105 16.08 -12.94 -12.19
N GLU A 106 16.03 -12.95 -13.51
CA GLU A 106 15.97 -11.73 -14.32
C GLU A 106 14.67 -10.94 -14.09
N LEU A 107 13.54 -11.62 -14.04
CA LEU A 107 12.24 -11.00 -13.75
C LEU A 107 12.17 -10.43 -12.31
N LEU A 108 12.83 -11.08 -11.37
CA LEU A 108 12.84 -10.64 -9.97
C LEU A 108 13.84 -9.50 -9.70
N LYS A 109 14.78 -9.19 -10.61
CA LYS A 109 15.75 -8.10 -10.41
C LYS A 109 15.10 -6.76 -10.11
N VAL A 110 13.97 -6.47 -10.74
CA VAL A 110 13.22 -5.21 -10.51
C VAL A 110 12.73 -5.08 -9.06
N TRP A 111 12.50 -6.21 -8.39
CA TRP A 111 12.03 -6.27 -7.00
C TRP A 111 13.16 -6.39 -5.98
N HIS A 112 14.39 -6.66 -6.44
CA HIS A 112 15.56 -6.67 -5.56
C HIS A 112 16.03 -5.25 -5.28
N ARG A 113 15.82 -4.81 -4.05
CA ARG A 113 16.43 -3.58 -3.57
C ARG A 113 17.89 -3.88 -3.21
N GLU A 114 18.82 -3.16 -3.82
CA GLU A 114 20.19 -3.16 -3.34
C GLU A 114 20.19 -2.56 -1.93
N SER A 115 20.79 -3.28 -0.99
CA SER A 115 20.99 -2.79 0.38
C SER A 115 22.00 -1.64 0.32
N VAL A 116 21.51 -0.42 0.22
CA VAL A 116 22.35 0.81 0.23
C VAL A 116 22.90 1.09 1.64
N ILE A 117 22.41 0.37 2.66
CA ILE A 117 22.73 0.65 4.06
C ILE A 117 23.54 -0.52 4.61
N SER A 118 24.83 -0.30 4.86
CA SER A 118 25.65 -1.24 5.64
C SER A 118 25.15 -1.28 7.08
N ALA A 119 25.24 -2.46 7.72
CA ALA A 119 24.86 -2.63 9.13
C ALA A 119 25.60 -1.67 10.10
N GLU A 120 26.70 -1.09 9.65
CA GLU A 120 27.49 -0.10 10.40
C GLU A 120 26.81 1.28 10.42
N THR A 121 26.11 1.67 9.34
CA THR A 121 25.39 2.95 9.26
C THR A 121 24.18 2.99 10.20
N PHE A 122 23.62 1.84 10.56
CA PHE A 122 22.50 1.75 11.51
C PHE A 122 22.91 1.99 12.98
N LYS A 123 24.17 1.77 13.33
CA LYS A 123 24.65 1.92 14.73
C LYS A 123 24.94 3.37 15.13
N GLU A 124 25.14 4.27 14.17
CA GLU A 124 25.64 5.61 14.45
C GLU A 124 24.60 6.69 14.80
N LYS A 125 23.31 6.42 14.78
CA LYS A 125 22.30 7.49 14.96
C LYS A 125 21.13 7.17 15.89
N ALA A 126 21.40 6.50 16.98
CA ALA A 126 20.50 6.50 18.13
C ALA A 126 20.93 7.54 19.18
N GLU A 127 21.45 8.68 18.77
CA GLU A 127 21.61 9.81 19.68
C GLU A 127 20.24 10.39 19.99
N LYS A 128 19.77 10.12 21.20
CA LYS A 128 18.64 10.79 21.81
C LYS A 128 19.04 12.24 22.00
N THR A 129 18.64 13.13 21.12
CA THR A 129 18.49 14.54 21.48
C THR A 129 17.25 14.64 22.39
N VAL A 130 17.43 14.34 23.67
CA VAL A 130 16.51 14.84 24.68
C VAL A 130 16.81 16.34 24.79
N THR A 131 16.16 17.12 23.97
CA THR A 131 16.04 18.55 24.24
C THR A 131 15.06 18.68 25.37
N ASP A 132 15.47 19.35 26.47
CA ASP A 132 14.56 19.87 27.50
C ASP A 132 13.59 20.85 26.82
N VAL A 133 12.50 20.30 26.32
CA VAL A 133 11.48 21.09 25.67
C VAL A 133 10.56 21.60 26.77
N GLN A 134 10.64 22.89 27.06
CA GLN A 134 9.60 23.56 27.84
C GLN A 134 8.27 23.39 27.13
N CYS A 135 7.39 22.56 27.71
CA CYS A 135 6.07 22.30 27.19
C CYS A 135 5.28 23.63 27.19
N SER A 136 4.97 24.14 26.01
CA SER A 136 3.89 25.10 25.82
C SER A 136 2.57 24.46 26.27
N ALA A 137 1.55 25.26 26.56
CA ALA A 137 0.27 24.77 27.08
C ALA A 137 -0.26 23.57 26.27
N LEU A 138 -0.80 22.57 26.97
CA LEU A 138 -1.41 21.38 26.36
C LEU A 138 -2.59 21.82 25.47
N ILE A 139 -2.59 21.36 24.23
CA ILE A 139 -3.65 21.60 23.25
C ILE A 139 -4.65 20.44 23.33
N TRP A 140 -5.90 20.73 23.56
CA TRP A 140 -6.96 19.75 23.51
C TRP A 140 -7.61 19.74 22.14
N HIS A 141 -7.58 18.57 21.51
CA HIS A 141 -8.14 18.30 20.20
C HIS A 141 -9.30 17.30 20.33
N ALA A 142 -10.43 17.58 19.70
CA ALA A 142 -11.57 16.69 19.68
C ALA A 142 -12.09 16.46 18.27
N SER A 143 -12.61 15.25 18.00
CA SER A 143 -13.19 14.90 16.70
C SER A 143 -14.71 14.79 16.78
N ALA A 144 -15.39 15.26 15.74
CA ALA A 144 -16.83 15.14 15.56
C ALA A 144 -17.16 14.38 14.27
N GLU A 145 -18.01 13.38 14.37
CA GLU A 145 -18.54 12.61 13.24
C GLU A 145 -19.98 13.01 12.88
N THR A 146 -20.65 13.75 13.76
CA THR A 146 -22.01 14.26 13.53
C THR A 146 -22.12 15.74 13.88
N LYS A 147 -23.15 16.42 13.33
CA LYS A 147 -23.40 17.84 13.61
C LYS A 147 -23.73 18.07 15.09
N GLU A 148 -24.41 17.12 15.73
CA GLU A 148 -24.77 17.21 17.18
C GLU A 148 -23.48 17.16 18.03
N GLN A 149 -22.55 16.27 17.74
CA GLN A 149 -21.25 16.23 18.42
C GLN A 149 -20.49 17.55 18.21
N PHE A 150 -20.46 18.06 16.98
CA PHE A 150 -19.80 19.31 16.66
C PHE A 150 -20.35 20.48 17.48
N GLU A 151 -21.68 20.64 17.58
CA GLU A 151 -22.32 21.71 18.36
C GLU A 151 -21.99 21.59 19.85
N VAL A 152 -21.94 20.37 20.40
CA VAL A 152 -21.53 20.16 21.80
C VAL A 152 -20.08 20.55 22.02
N LEU A 153 -19.19 20.19 21.11
CA LEU A 153 -17.75 20.49 21.22
C LEU A 153 -17.45 21.99 21.04
N LEU A 154 -18.25 22.71 20.27
CA LEU A 154 -18.15 24.16 20.15
C LEU A 154 -18.33 24.86 21.49
N SER A 155 -19.18 24.34 22.36
CA SER A 155 -19.49 24.94 23.68
C SER A 155 -18.43 24.66 24.75
N GLN A 156 -17.40 23.87 24.46
CA GLN A 156 -16.36 23.49 25.44
C GLN A 156 -15.15 24.43 25.34
N ASP A 157 -14.97 25.30 26.30
CA ASP A 157 -13.91 26.32 26.30
C ASP A 157 -12.49 25.74 26.38
N TRP A 158 -12.34 24.54 26.95
CA TRP A 158 -11.04 23.88 27.09
C TRP A 158 -10.56 23.18 25.79
N ILE A 159 -11.42 22.98 24.79
CA ILE A 159 -11.07 22.48 23.49
C ILE A 159 -10.67 23.64 22.60
N SER A 160 -9.49 23.54 21.98
CA SER A 160 -8.97 24.55 21.06
C SER A 160 -8.87 24.09 19.61
N GLN A 161 -8.86 22.75 19.38
CA GLN A 161 -8.83 22.16 18.04
C GLN A 161 -10.00 21.20 17.83
N LEU A 162 -10.57 21.23 16.63
CA LEU A 162 -11.62 20.31 16.20
C LEU A 162 -11.16 19.58 14.92
N THR A 163 -11.54 18.33 14.78
CA THR A 163 -11.53 17.61 13.50
C THR A 163 -12.96 17.20 13.18
N ILE A 164 -13.43 17.52 11.99
CA ILE A 164 -14.72 17.04 11.48
C ILE A 164 -14.52 15.97 10.41
N ASP A 165 -15.33 14.93 10.48
CA ASP A 165 -15.36 13.88 9.45
C ASP A 165 -15.90 14.45 8.14
N SER A 166 -15.33 14.08 7.00
CA SER A 166 -15.78 14.52 5.67
C SER A 166 -17.21 14.13 5.31
N HIS A 167 -17.84 13.27 6.10
CA HIS A 167 -19.25 12.87 5.95
C HIS A 167 -20.20 13.62 6.89
N ILE A 168 -19.71 14.58 7.67
CA ILE A 168 -20.54 15.32 8.65
C ILE A 168 -21.64 16.15 7.98
N CYS A 169 -21.36 16.63 6.77
CA CYS A 169 -22.29 17.38 5.90
C CYS A 169 -21.80 17.37 4.45
N GLU A 170 -22.56 17.98 3.57
CA GLU A 170 -22.11 18.22 2.20
C GLU A 170 -21.11 19.39 2.14
N PRO A 171 -20.23 19.46 1.11
CA PRO A 171 -19.15 20.45 1.05
C PRO A 171 -19.57 21.91 1.06
N ASP A 172 -20.77 22.23 0.56
CA ASP A 172 -21.33 23.58 0.58
C ASP A 172 -21.69 24.08 1.98
N GLU A 173 -21.80 23.19 2.95
CA GLU A 173 -22.07 23.52 4.34
C GLU A 173 -20.77 23.71 5.18
N TYR A 174 -19.59 23.31 4.66
CA TYR A 174 -18.34 23.37 5.44
C TYR A 174 -18.00 24.79 5.89
N GLU A 175 -18.11 25.78 5.01
CA GLU A 175 -17.81 27.17 5.36
C GLU A 175 -18.61 27.64 6.57
N LYS A 176 -19.90 27.29 6.65
CA LYS A 176 -20.76 27.67 7.77
C LYS A 176 -20.33 26.99 9.09
N LEU A 177 -19.91 25.73 9.04
CA LEU A 177 -19.39 25.02 10.23
C LEU A 177 -18.08 25.64 10.70
N LEU A 178 -17.18 25.95 9.76
CA LEU A 178 -15.89 26.56 10.06
C LEU A 178 -16.02 27.97 10.64
N GLN A 179 -16.93 28.79 10.10
CA GLN A 179 -17.23 30.09 10.67
C GLN A 179 -17.67 29.99 12.14
N LYS A 180 -18.50 29.02 12.50
CA LYS A 180 -18.88 28.77 13.89
C LYS A 180 -17.67 28.37 14.75
N ALA A 181 -16.81 27.47 14.27
CA ALA A 181 -15.62 27.06 14.99
C ALA A 181 -14.67 28.25 15.24
N HIS A 182 -14.38 29.03 14.22
CA HIS A 182 -13.51 30.20 14.29
C HIS A 182 -14.09 31.31 15.19
N GLN A 183 -15.40 31.52 15.18
CA GLN A 183 -16.08 32.48 16.11
C GLN A 183 -15.90 32.09 17.57
N THR A 184 -15.73 30.79 17.87
CA THR A 184 -15.42 30.32 19.22
C THR A 184 -13.90 30.20 19.49
N GLY A 185 -13.07 30.73 18.60
CA GLY A 185 -11.61 30.69 18.73
C GLY A 185 -10.96 29.33 18.51
N LYS A 186 -11.66 28.39 17.87
CA LYS A 186 -11.17 27.03 17.63
C LYS A 186 -10.67 26.87 16.20
N THR A 187 -9.56 26.15 16.04
CA THR A 187 -9.14 25.65 14.71
C THR A 187 -9.92 24.41 14.32
N CYS A 188 -10.11 24.20 13.01
CA CYS A 188 -10.90 23.07 12.52
C CYS A 188 -10.23 22.36 11.35
N PHE A 189 -10.06 21.06 11.48
CA PHE A 189 -9.43 20.18 10.51
C PHE A 189 -10.48 19.29 9.82
N LEU A 190 -10.23 18.93 8.56
CA LEU A 190 -11.04 17.96 7.83
C LEU A 190 -10.39 16.58 7.90
N TYR A 191 -11.13 15.57 8.36
CA TYR A 191 -10.70 14.17 8.33
C TYR A 191 -11.13 13.51 7.01
N LEU A 192 -10.16 13.05 6.23
CA LEU A 192 -10.42 12.32 5.00
C LEU A 192 -10.77 10.85 5.29
N PRO A 193 -11.51 10.18 4.38
CA PRO A 193 -11.97 8.82 4.62
C PRO A 193 -10.82 7.83 4.73
N LYS A 194 -11.02 6.78 5.55
CA LYS A 194 -10.04 5.70 5.77
C LYS A 194 -9.83 4.80 4.54
N VAL A 195 -10.78 4.76 3.64
CA VAL A 195 -10.66 4.06 2.35
C VAL A 195 -10.70 5.10 1.25
N PHE A 196 -9.53 5.43 0.71
CA PHE A 196 -9.36 6.44 -0.32
C PHE A 196 -8.93 5.76 -1.62
N ARG A 197 -9.87 5.56 -2.55
CA ARG A 197 -9.67 4.87 -3.83
C ARG A 197 -9.90 5.82 -4.99
N GLN A 198 -9.41 5.45 -6.16
CA GLN A 198 -9.54 6.25 -7.39
C GLN A 198 -10.99 6.70 -7.69
N GLU A 199 -11.98 5.84 -7.44
CA GLU A 199 -13.40 6.20 -7.65
C GLU A 199 -13.86 7.31 -6.69
N ASN A 200 -13.33 7.31 -5.47
CA ASN A 200 -13.64 8.32 -4.44
C ASN A 200 -12.84 9.61 -4.68
N GLU A 201 -11.62 9.48 -5.18
CA GLU A 201 -10.74 10.60 -5.54
C GLU A 201 -11.46 11.57 -6.49
N GLN A 202 -12.17 11.05 -7.49
CA GLN A 202 -12.90 11.89 -8.44
C GLN A 202 -13.93 12.79 -7.75
N TRP A 203 -14.67 12.26 -6.77
CA TRP A 203 -15.63 13.07 -6.02
C TRP A 203 -14.95 14.25 -5.29
N TYR A 204 -13.79 14.02 -4.68
CA TYR A 204 -13.03 15.07 -4.01
C TYR A 204 -12.41 16.07 -5.00
N LEU A 205 -12.01 15.62 -6.18
CA LEU A 205 -11.55 16.50 -7.27
C LEU A 205 -12.66 17.44 -7.76
N ASP A 206 -13.87 16.93 -7.90
CA ASP A 206 -15.04 17.72 -8.34
C ASP A 206 -15.41 18.79 -7.28
N HIS A 207 -15.12 18.56 -6.02
CA HIS A 207 -15.42 19.48 -4.90
C HIS A 207 -14.19 20.21 -4.34
N LYS A 208 -13.01 20.04 -4.93
CA LYS A 208 -11.75 20.57 -4.38
C LYS A 208 -11.75 22.07 -4.14
N GLU A 209 -12.38 22.84 -5.03
CA GLU A 209 -12.43 24.31 -4.91
C GLU A 209 -13.27 24.74 -3.71
N ILE A 210 -14.40 24.10 -3.49
CA ILE A 210 -15.28 24.37 -2.33
C ILE A 210 -14.56 23.97 -1.05
N ILE A 211 -13.95 22.78 -1.01
CA ILE A 211 -13.22 22.28 0.16
C ILE A 211 -12.03 23.18 0.49
N SER A 212 -11.24 23.57 -0.52
CA SER A 212 -10.06 24.43 -0.32
C SER A 212 -10.44 25.86 0.12
N ALA A 213 -11.57 26.38 -0.36
CA ALA A 213 -12.05 27.71 -0.03
C ALA A 213 -12.82 27.78 1.30
N ALA A 214 -13.26 26.63 1.84
CA ALA A 214 -14.09 26.57 3.05
C ALA A 214 -13.40 27.16 4.30
N GLY A 215 -12.06 27.20 4.35
CA GLY A 215 -11.30 27.80 5.43
C GLY A 215 -10.81 26.82 6.49
N PHE A 216 -10.61 25.54 6.14
CA PHE A 216 -9.98 24.57 7.03
C PHE A 216 -8.56 24.99 7.43
N ASP A 217 -8.21 24.80 8.69
CA ASP A 217 -6.85 25.06 9.20
C ASP A 217 -5.88 23.95 8.80
N GLY A 218 -6.40 22.75 8.49
CA GLY A 218 -5.63 21.64 7.99
C GLY A 218 -6.48 20.43 7.64
N ILE A 219 -5.82 19.37 7.22
CA ILE A 219 -6.42 18.07 6.87
C ILE A 219 -5.74 16.99 7.69
N LEU A 220 -6.53 16.07 8.23
CA LEU A 220 -6.05 14.85 8.88
C LEU A 220 -6.25 13.67 7.93
N ALA A 221 -5.14 13.02 7.55
CA ALA A 221 -5.12 11.91 6.62
C ALA A 221 -4.78 10.59 7.31
N SER A 222 -5.52 9.54 6.97
CA SER A 222 -5.40 8.20 7.55
C SER A 222 -4.66 7.21 6.65
N THR A 223 -4.38 7.56 5.40
CA THR A 223 -3.64 6.75 4.43
C THR A 223 -2.66 7.60 3.63
N PRO A 224 -1.58 7.01 3.08
CA PRO A 224 -0.64 7.74 2.22
C PRO A 224 -1.30 8.36 1.00
N GLU A 225 -2.29 7.67 0.40
CA GLU A 225 -3.02 8.16 -0.77
C GLU A 225 -3.82 9.41 -0.43
N ALA A 226 -4.57 9.39 0.68
CA ALA A 226 -5.33 10.55 1.16
C ALA A 226 -4.39 11.72 1.50
N TRP A 227 -3.22 11.42 2.08
CA TRP A 227 -2.21 12.42 2.41
C TRP A 227 -1.65 13.09 1.15
N LEU A 228 -1.22 12.31 0.16
CA LEU A 228 -0.70 12.81 -1.12
C LEU A 228 -1.76 13.62 -1.88
N PHE A 229 -3.00 13.13 -1.88
CA PHE A 229 -4.12 13.83 -2.51
C PHE A 229 -4.37 15.19 -1.86
N ALA A 230 -4.42 15.25 -0.53
CA ALA A 230 -4.64 16.49 0.22
C ALA A 230 -3.52 17.51 -0.04
N GLN A 231 -2.26 17.05 -0.04
CA GLN A 231 -1.11 17.89 -0.36
C GLN A 231 -1.14 18.44 -1.78
N LYS A 232 -1.60 17.64 -2.73
CA LYS A 232 -1.58 18.04 -4.15
C LYS A 232 -2.77 18.91 -4.54
N TYR A 233 -3.94 18.64 -3.98
CA TYR A 233 -5.18 19.17 -4.54
C TYR A 233 -6.04 20.00 -3.56
N LEU A 234 -5.87 19.83 -2.24
CA LEU A 234 -6.72 20.51 -1.26
C LEU A 234 -5.99 21.61 -0.51
N LEU A 235 -5.12 21.26 0.43
CA LEU A 235 -4.41 22.19 1.32
C LEU A 235 -2.92 21.88 1.40
N PRO A 236 -2.11 22.26 0.40
CA PRO A 236 -0.65 22.04 0.42
C PRO A 236 0.00 22.60 1.68
N GLY A 237 0.84 21.80 2.33
CA GLY A 237 1.56 22.20 3.55
C GLY A 237 0.73 22.21 4.82
N LYS A 238 -0.57 21.80 4.76
CA LYS A 238 -1.48 21.76 5.92
C LYS A 238 -2.07 20.36 6.16
N VAL A 239 -1.28 19.31 5.96
CA VAL A 239 -1.72 17.93 6.17
C VAL A 239 -1.04 17.33 7.38
N SER A 240 -1.81 16.63 8.19
CA SER A 240 -1.39 15.93 9.40
C SER A 240 -1.67 14.43 9.30
N ALA A 241 -0.88 13.64 9.99
CA ALA A 241 -0.96 12.18 9.96
C ALA A 241 -1.80 11.64 11.11
N ASP A 242 -2.86 10.89 10.78
CA ASP A 242 -3.64 10.12 11.75
C ASP A 242 -2.85 8.91 12.30
N HIS A 243 -3.26 8.39 13.47
CA HIS A 243 -2.65 7.21 14.11
C HIS A 243 -2.56 5.99 13.19
N SER A 244 -3.43 5.86 12.21
CA SER A 244 -3.46 4.76 11.23
C SER A 244 -2.32 4.80 10.20
N LEU A 245 -1.55 5.89 10.14
CA LEU A 245 -0.28 5.93 9.38
C LEU A 245 0.89 5.28 10.13
N TYR A 246 0.64 4.75 11.33
CA TYR A 246 1.54 3.89 12.10
C TYR A 246 2.96 4.45 12.30
N SER A 247 3.07 5.68 12.82
CA SER A 247 4.36 6.26 13.20
C SER A 247 4.92 5.61 14.49
N TRP A 248 5.33 4.35 14.40
CA TRP A 248 5.72 3.54 15.57
C TRP A 248 7.12 3.81 16.10
N ASN A 249 7.95 4.50 15.35
CA ASN A 249 9.32 4.76 15.74
C ASN A 249 9.84 6.09 15.16
N THR A 250 11.02 6.48 15.62
CA THR A 250 11.66 7.74 15.22
C THR A 250 11.93 7.84 13.70
N GLN A 251 12.17 6.72 13.01
CA GLN A 251 12.40 6.76 11.56
C GLN A 251 11.10 7.03 10.81
N ALA A 252 10.00 6.37 11.21
CA ALA A 252 8.67 6.66 10.65
C ALA A 252 8.26 8.12 10.93
N ALA A 253 8.57 8.64 12.12
CA ALA A 253 8.32 10.05 12.45
C ALA A 253 9.12 11.01 11.56
N LYS A 254 10.41 10.72 11.30
CA LYS A 254 11.25 11.51 10.39
C LYS A 254 10.74 11.45 8.95
N GLU A 255 10.28 10.29 8.51
CA GLU A 255 9.70 10.13 7.18
C GLU A 255 8.45 10.98 7.02
N LEU A 256 7.50 10.90 7.95
CA LEU A 256 6.30 11.77 7.94
C LEU A 256 6.66 13.26 7.99
N SER A 257 7.68 13.63 8.77
CA SER A 257 8.16 15.03 8.80
C SER A 257 8.75 15.47 7.46
N SER A 258 9.43 14.56 6.73
CA SER A 258 9.95 14.86 5.39
C SER A 258 8.86 15.10 4.35
N TRP A 259 7.66 14.54 4.58
CA TRP A 259 6.48 14.80 3.75
C TRP A 259 5.87 16.20 3.99
N GLY A 260 6.34 16.94 4.98
CA GLY A 260 5.77 18.24 5.38
C GLY A 260 4.58 18.11 6.33
N ASN A 261 4.54 17.03 7.12
CA ASN A 261 3.50 16.79 8.10
C ASN A 261 3.50 17.86 9.20
N GLN A 262 2.33 18.44 9.54
CA GLN A 262 2.20 19.45 10.58
C GLN A 262 2.29 18.85 11.99
N TYR A 263 1.49 17.82 12.25
CA TYR A 263 1.52 17.01 13.46
C TYR A 263 1.15 15.58 13.13
N ARG A 264 1.47 14.65 14.04
CA ARG A 264 1.13 13.25 13.90
C ARG A 264 0.46 12.71 15.14
N THR A 265 -0.59 11.95 14.95
CA THR A 265 -1.22 11.22 16.03
C THR A 265 -0.46 9.92 16.25
N LEU A 266 0.01 9.69 17.49
CA LEU A 266 0.77 8.49 17.84
C LEU A 266 -0.14 7.25 17.82
N SER A 267 0.45 6.09 17.49
CA SER A 267 -0.29 4.84 17.46
C SER A 267 -0.83 4.47 18.84
N VAL A 268 -2.09 4.07 18.88
CA VAL A 268 -2.77 3.58 20.08
C VAL A 268 -2.25 2.22 20.58
N GLU A 269 -1.42 1.55 19.78
CA GLU A 269 -0.81 0.25 20.11
C GLU A 269 0.51 0.39 20.87
N LEU A 270 1.08 1.61 20.96
CA LEU A 270 2.33 1.86 21.65
C LEU A 270 2.14 1.87 23.17
N ASN A 271 3.04 1.20 23.89
CA ASN A 271 3.09 1.27 25.34
C ASN A 271 3.76 2.58 25.81
N ARG A 272 3.68 2.87 27.13
CA ARG A 272 4.21 4.13 27.69
C ARG A 272 5.67 4.41 27.33
N LYS A 273 6.56 3.40 27.39
CA LYS A 273 7.99 3.59 27.10
C LYS A 273 8.22 3.92 25.63
N GLU A 274 7.46 3.29 24.74
CA GLU A 274 7.52 3.54 23.31
C GLU A 274 6.97 4.94 22.97
N LEU A 275 5.87 5.34 23.62
CA LEU A 275 5.33 6.70 23.50
C LEU A 275 6.35 7.74 23.97
N GLU A 276 6.96 7.56 25.16
CA GLU A 276 8.00 8.46 25.71
C GLU A 276 9.25 8.52 24.79
N ALA A 277 9.56 7.44 24.07
CA ALA A 277 10.70 7.40 23.14
C ALA A 277 10.37 8.01 21.76
N SER A 278 9.10 8.06 21.37
CA SER A 278 8.65 8.48 20.04
C SER A 278 8.04 9.88 20.01
N ALA A 279 7.49 10.37 21.15
CA ALA A 279 6.82 11.65 21.21
C ALA A 279 7.79 12.83 21.06
N ASP A 280 7.31 13.87 20.41
CA ASP A 280 7.93 15.17 20.26
C ASP A 280 6.83 16.27 20.34
N LEU A 281 7.20 17.54 20.12
CA LEU A 281 6.26 18.68 20.18
C LEU A 281 5.16 18.64 19.12
N THR A 282 5.34 17.88 18.06
CA THR A 282 4.36 17.71 16.99
C THR A 282 3.50 16.46 17.16
N SER A 283 3.61 15.79 18.32
CA SER A 283 2.92 14.55 18.58
C SER A 283 1.59 14.79 19.28
N GLU A 284 0.54 14.13 18.79
CA GLU A 284 -0.78 14.06 19.39
C GLU A 284 -1.00 12.65 19.99
N LEU A 285 -1.67 12.57 21.14
CA LEU A 285 -1.98 11.33 21.82
C LEU A 285 -3.49 11.17 21.99
N ILE A 286 -4.06 10.06 21.51
CA ILE A 286 -5.46 9.72 21.77
C ILE A 286 -5.61 9.28 23.22
N VAL A 287 -6.42 10.02 23.99
CA VAL A 287 -6.66 9.75 25.42
C VAL A 287 -8.07 9.25 25.70
N TYR A 288 -9.01 9.47 24.78
CA TYR A 288 -10.40 9.05 24.93
C TYR A 288 -11.06 8.86 23.56
N GLY A 289 -11.91 7.85 23.45
CA GLY A 289 -12.73 7.60 22.27
C GLY A 289 -12.91 6.11 21.99
N ARG A 290 -13.78 5.82 21.03
CA ARG A 290 -13.90 4.48 20.48
C ARG A 290 -12.84 4.27 19.41
N LEU A 291 -12.11 3.15 19.49
CA LEU A 291 -11.10 2.81 18.52
C LEU A 291 -11.70 2.01 17.36
N PRO A 292 -11.32 2.32 16.10
CA PRO A 292 -11.69 1.50 14.96
C PRO A 292 -11.00 0.14 15.05
N MET A 293 -11.78 -0.91 15.33
CA MET A 293 -11.31 -2.28 15.41
C MET A 293 -11.14 -2.91 14.03
N MET A 294 -11.97 -2.49 13.07
CA MET A 294 -11.93 -3.01 11.71
C MET A 294 -12.44 -1.94 10.74
N VAL A 295 -11.74 -1.81 9.62
CA VAL A 295 -12.19 -1.08 8.43
C VAL A 295 -12.46 -2.09 7.33
N SER A 296 -13.69 -2.16 6.82
CA SER A 296 -14.09 -3.16 5.82
C SER A 296 -14.72 -2.49 4.60
N ALA A 297 -14.14 -2.76 3.44
CA ALA A 297 -14.72 -2.37 2.15
C ALA A 297 -15.92 -3.24 1.75
N GLN A 298 -16.19 -4.32 2.48
CA GLN A 298 -17.38 -5.14 2.29
C GLN A 298 -18.53 -4.56 3.11
N CYS A 299 -19.51 -3.97 2.41
CA CYS A 299 -20.63 -3.30 3.08
C CYS A 299 -21.56 -4.29 3.79
N ILE A 300 -21.69 -4.14 5.12
CA ILE A 300 -22.56 -4.96 5.95
C ILE A 300 -24.02 -4.79 5.54
N CYS A 301 -24.48 -3.56 5.29
CA CYS A 301 -25.85 -3.31 4.83
C CYS A 301 -26.17 -4.03 3.52
N LYS A 302 -25.28 -3.95 2.53
CA LYS A 302 -25.46 -4.59 1.23
C LYS A 302 -25.63 -6.10 1.36
N ASN A 303 -24.91 -6.71 2.30
CA ASN A 303 -24.89 -8.15 2.49
C ASN A 303 -26.01 -8.69 3.41
N THR A 304 -26.69 -7.81 4.17
CA THR A 304 -27.72 -8.23 5.16
C THR A 304 -29.10 -7.68 4.83
N ILE A 305 -29.28 -6.36 4.87
CA ILE A 305 -30.59 -5.68 4.76
C ILE A 305 -30.82 -4.98 3.41
N GLY A 306 -29.83 -5.04 2.51
CA GLY A 306 -29.83 -4.34 1.23
C GLY A 306 -29.29 -2.90 1.32
N CYS A 307 -28.68 -2.43 0.23
CA CYS A 307 -28.11 -1.09 0.16
C CYS A 307 -29.12 -0.04 -0.26
N LYS A 308 -29.33 0.96 0.59
CA LYS A 308 -30.17 2.14 0.30
C LYS A 308 -29.35 3.41 0.02
N LYS A 309 -28.00 3.28 -0.05
CA LYS A 309 -27.04 4.40 -0.17
C LYS A 309 -27.21 5.50 0.89
N GLN A 310 -27.69 5.12 2.06
CA GLN A 310 -27.86 6.00 3.22
C GLN A 310 -27.23 5.35 4.44
N PRO A 311 -26.57 6.12 5.32
CA PRO A 311 -26.05 5.61 6.59
C PRO A 311 -27.17 5.01 7.43
N VAL A 312 -26.87 3.89 8.08
CA VAL A 312 -27.78 3.19 8.98
C VAL A 312 -27.02 2.87 10.26
N GLU A 313 -27.61 3.09 11.40
CA GLU A 313 -27.05 2.65 12.67
C GLU A 313 -27.10 1.14 12.77
N LEU A 314 -25.95 0.52 12.82
CA LEU A 314 -25.79 -0.92 12.97
C LEU A 314 -24.94 -1.25 14.19
N THR A 315 -25.20 -2.40 14.76
CA THR A 315 -24.38 -2.95 15.84
C THR A 315 -24.12 -4.43 15.54
N LEU A 316 -22.87 -4.82 15.52
CA LEU A 316 -22.50 -6.23 15.53
C LEU A 316 -22.51 -6.74 16.98
N VAL A 317 -22.92 -7.97 17.16
CA VAL A 317 -22.96 -8.63 18.47
C VAL A 317 -22.18 -9.95 18.34
N ASP A 318 -21.20 -10.15 19.20
CA ASP A 318 -20.41 -11.38 19.24
C ASP A 318 -21.13 -12.49 20.05
N ARG A 319 -20.50 -13.67 20.11
CA ARG A 319 -21.01 -14.81 20.86
C ARG A 319 -21.10 -14.56 22.38
N MET A 320 -20.30 -13.62 22.90
CA MET A 320 -20.31 -13.22 24.31
C MET A 320 -21.25 -12.04 24.59
N ARG A 321 -22.04 -11.63 23.59
CA ARG A 321 -22.97 -10.50 23.64
C ARG A 321 -22.30 -9.11 23.74
N ASN A 322 -21.02 -9.01 23.43
CA ASN A 322 -20.36 -7.69 23.28
C ASN A 322 -20.93 -6.99 22.05
N ARG A 323 -21.12 -5.67 22.16
CA ARG A 323 -21.74 -4.85 21.13
C ARG A 323 -20.71 -3.95 20.50
N PHE A 324 -20.59 -4.01 19.17
CA PHE A 324 -19.65 -3.26 18.37
C PHE A 324 -20.42 -2.34 17.42
N PRO A 325 -20.44 -1.00 17.67
CA PRO A 325 -21.08 -0.06 16.78
C PRO A 325 -20.43 -0.09 15.40
N VAL A 326 -21.24 0.05 14.36
CA VAL A 326 -20.78 0.08 12.97
C VAL A 326 -21.18 1.40 12.33
N LYS A 327 -20.21 2.15 11.83
CA LYS A 327 -20.42 3.32 11.01
C LYS A 327 -20.32 2.96 9.54
N ASN A 328 -21.37 3.27 8.77
CA ASN A 328 -21.38 3.09 7.33
C ASN A 328 -20.98 4.39 6.63
N ASN A 329 -19.89 4.35 5.87
CA ASN A 329 -19.47 5.45 5.01
C ASN A 329 -19.95 5.17 3.60
N CYS A 330 -21.15 5.65 3.27
CA CYS A 330 -21.87 5.27 2.07
C CYS A 330 -21.34 5.91 0.79
N ARG A 331 -20.64 7.06 0.87
CA ARG A 331 -19.99 7.70 -0.28
C ARG A 331 -18.86 6.82 -0.81
N GLU A 332 -17.95 6.37 0.05
CA GLU A 332 -16.80 5.53 -0.29
C GLU A 332 -17.06 4.03 -0.13
N CYS A 333 -18.28 3.66 0.26
CA CYS A 333 -18.74 2.28 0.33
C CYS A 333 -17.92 1.35 1.25
N TYR A 334 -17.59 1.83 2.47
CA TYR A 334 -16.90 1.06 3.49
C TYR A 334 -17.56 1.19 4.86
N ASN A 335 -17.19 0.33 5.80
CA ASN A 335 -17.68 0.36 7.16
C ASN A 335 -16.50 0.46 8.14
N VAL A 336 -16.73 1.14 9.25
CA VAL A 336 -15.83 1.13 10.41
C VAL A 336 -16.57 0.47 11.57
N ILE A 337 -15.93 -0.53 12.18
CA ILE A 337 -16.44 -1.25 13.33
C ILE A 337 -15.62 -0.78 14.52
N TYR A 338 -16.30 -0.28 15.56
CA TYR A 338 -15.68 0.26 16.76
C TYR A 338 -15.78 -0.70 17.95
N ASN A 339 -14.83 -0.53 18.92
CA ASN A 339 -14.88 -1.24 20.21
C ASN A 339 -16.01 -0.77 21.11
#